data_3a06e7b505e373c176832292eeccd393
#
_entry.id   3a06e7b505e373c176832292eeccd393
#
_cell.length_a   1.000
_cell.length_b   1.000
_cell.length_c   1.000
_cell.angle_alpha   90.00
_cell.angle_beta   90.00
_cell.angle_gamma   90.00
#
_symmetry.space_group_name_H-M   'P 1'
#
loop_
_entity.id
_entity.type
_entity.pdbx_description
1 polymer ?
#
loop_
_entity_poly.entity_id
_entity_poly.type
_entity_poly.pdbx_seq_one_letter_code
_entity_poly.pdbx_strand_id
1 'polypeptide(L)'
;MPLRLPSDIVSRYRRFSRFNSPYPAHDAGHAVDLYPTGDDGVSPVAGVVRETHTVGCPDRPYAASTDHLIVIDLDDDWCRRAGTTPGTVARVLHVIPTVAPGDRVAVGDVLGPMTRSGFFGQWVDNHLHLGFRPPDANALRASGSLPVVIDAPVAGVTWDGTGTVVDRGPTHVVLDAPAHPAPDERFAAIASDDGIPLDGGLTHYADGG
;
A
#
# COMPACT_ATOMS: atom_id res chain seq x y z
N MET A 1 7.83 -15.41 -11.61
CA MET A 1 7.97 -15.41 -10.13
C MET A 1 7.32 -14.13 -9.62
N PRO A 2 6.77 -14.11 -8.39
CA PRO A 2 6.23 -12.88 -7.82
C PRO A 2 7.34 -11.84 -7.61
N LEU A 3 7.02 -10.57 -7.81
CA LEU A 3 7.89 -9.45 -7.47
C LEU A 3 8.02 -9.37 -5.94
N ARG A 4 9.24 -9.19 -5.43
CA ARG A 4 9.51 -9.03 -4.00
C ARG A 4 9.71 -7.56 -3.66
N LEU A 5 8.92 -7.04 -2.74
CA LEU A 5 9.14 -5.72 -2.18
C LEU A 5 10.07 -5.86 -0.97
N PRO A 6 11.32 -5.33 -1.05
CA PRO A 6 12.33 -5.54 -0.01
C PRO A 6 11.96 -4.93 1.34
N SER A 7 12.40 -5.56 2.43
CA SER A 7 12.09 -5.14 3.80
C SER A 7 12.54 -3.70 4.13
N ASP A 8 13.71 -3.27 3.66
CA ASP A 8 14.23 -1.91 3.89
C ASP A 8 13.45 -0.82 3.12
N ILE A 9 12.68 -1.20 2.10
CA ILE A 9 11.71 -0.33 1.45
C ILE A 9 10.43 -0.28 2.28
N VAL A 10 9.88 -1.45 2.65
CA VAL A 10 8.62 -1.55 3.39
C VAL A 10 8.74 -0.92 4.79
N SER A 11 9.88 -1.07 5.46
CA SER A 11 10.13 -0.50 6.80
C SER A 11 10.14 1.04 6.86
N ARG A 12 10.11 1.72 5.71
CA ARG A 12 9.92 3.17 5.64
C ARG A 12 8.47 3.60 5.91
N TYR A 13 7.55 2.66 5.90
CA TYR A 13 6.13 2.88 6.13
C TYR A 13 5.75 2.35 7.51
N ARG A 14 4.91 3.08 8.22
CA ARG A 14 4.43 2.66 9.54
C ARG A 14 3.58 1.40 9.51
N ARG A 15 2.95 1.11 8.35
CA ARG A 15 2.02 0.00 8.16
C ARG A 15 1.96 -0.35 6.67
N PHE A 16 1.62 -1.57 6.36
CA PHE A 16 1.19 -1.99 5.02
C PHE A 16 0.00 -2.95 5.12
N SER A 17 -0.70 -3.13 4.01
CA SER A 17 -1.78 -4.08 3.86
C SER A 17 -1.83 -4.64 2.44
N ARG A 18 -2.20 -5.90 2.26
CA ARG A 18 -2.26 -6.57 0.95
C ARG A 18 -3.66 -7.03 0.61
N PHE A 19 -4.34 -7.67 1.55
CA PHE A 19 -5.61 -8.37 1.35
C PHE A 19 -6.80 -7.62 1.97
N ASN A 20 -6.66 -6.32 2.18
CA ASN A 20 -7.59 -5.45 2.90
C ASN A 20 -8.80 -4.98 2.07
N SER A 21 -8.96 -5.48 0.84
CA SER A 21 -9.99 -4.99 -0.07
C SER A 21 -10.48 -6.10 -1.00
N PRO A 22 -11.79 -6.13 -1.33
CA PRO A 22 -12.36 -7.08 -2.28
C PRO A 22 -12.01 -6.78 -3.75
N TYR A 23 -11.26 -5.72 -4.02
CA TYR A 23 -10.79 -5.46 -5.37
C TYR A 23 -9.82 -6.56 -5.83
N PRO A 24 -9.94 -7.04 -7.10
CA PRO A 24 -9.18 -8.19 -7.59
C PRO A 24 -7.66 -8.10 -7.41
N ALA A 25 -7.10 -6.89 -7.42
CA ALA A 25 -5.66 -6.71 -7.21
C ALA A 25 -5.25 -7.04 -5.77
N HIS A 26 -6.07 -6.71 -4.79
CA HIS A 26 -5.84 -7.04 -3.38
C HIS A 26 -6.19 -8.50 -3.07
N ASP A 27 -7.36 -8.96 -3.53
CA ASP A 27 -7.81 -10.34 -3.36
C ASP A 27 -6.78 -11.36 -3.87
N ALA A 28 -6.15 -11.07 -5.02
CA ALA A 28 -5.10 -11.90 -5.59
C ALA A 28 -3.68 -11.63 -5.04
N GLY A 29 -3.49 -10.68 -4.12
CA GLY A 29 -2.17 -10.28 -3.62
C GLY A 29 -1.27 -9.64 -4.68
N HIS A 30 -1.86 -8.93 -5.64
CA HIS A 30 -1.19 -8.23 -6.74
C HIS A 30 -1.02 -6.74 -6.49
N ALA A 31 -1.39 -6.28 -5.31
CA ALA A 31 -1.21 -4.91 -4.86
C ALA A 31 -0.82 -4.87 -3.39
N VAL A 32 -0.30 -3.73 -2.96
CA VAL A 32 -0.02 -3.43 -1.57
C VAL A 32 -0.37 -1.98 -1.29
N ASP A 33 -1.04 -1.74 -0.17
CA ASP A 33 -1.27 -0.41 0.38
C ASP A 33 -0.18 -0.10 1.40
N LEU A 34 0.47 1.03 1.21
CA LEU A 34 1.60 1.50 2.02
C LEU A 34 1.20 2.78 2.74
N TYR A 35 1.40 2.82 4.05
CA TYR A 35 0.97 3.93 4.91
C TYR A 35 2.19 4.69 5.44
N PRO A 36 2.54 5.85 4.87
CA PRO A 36 3.60 6.72 5.39
C PRO A 36 3.28 7.26 6.79
N THR A 37 4.30 7.80 7.45
CA THR A 37 4.12 8.42 8.78
C THR A 37 3.44 9.80 8.68
N GLY A 38 3.66 10.53 7.57
CA GLY A 38 3.08 11.86 7.32
C GLY A 38 1.96 11.83 6.28
N ASP A 39 1.57 13.01 5.82
CA ASP A 39 0.51 13.20 4.82
C ASP A 39 1.00 13.08 3.38
N ASP A 40 2.31 13.04 3.16
CA ASP A 40 2.91 12.90 1.84
C ASP A 40 3.08 11.43 1.45
N GLY A 41 2.74 11.13 0.21
CA GLY A 41 3.07 9.87 -0.44
C GLY A 41 4.55 9.86 -0.83
N VAL A 42 5.32 8.95 -0.22
CA VAL A 42 6.75 8.75 -0.54
C VAL A 42 6.94 7.56 -1.47
N SER A 43 7.89 7.66 -2.40
CA SER A 43 8.09 6.64 -3.41
C SER A 43 8.63 5.32 -2.82
N PRO A 44 7.97 4.18 -3.06
CA PRO A 44 8.53 2.86 -2.75
C PRO A 44 9.48 2.33 -3.82
N VAL A 45 9.68 3.07 -4.90
CA VAL A 45 10.45 2.63 -6.05
C VAL A 45 11.45 3.69 -6.50
N ALA A 46 12.46 3.26 -7.27
CA ALA A 46 13.37 4.14 -7.99
C ALA A 46 13.14 3.98 -9.50
N GLY A 47 13.13 5.12 -10.22
CA GLY A 47 12.87 5.11 -11.65
C GLY A 47 12.60 6.49 -12.22
N VAL A 48 11.95 6.52 -13.37
CA VAL A 48 11.56 7.76 -14.07
C VAL A 48 10.03 7.81 -14.16
N VAL A 49 9.44 8.91 -13.79
CA VAL A 49 8.00 9.15 -13.97
C VAL A 49 7.68 9.13 -15.45
N ARG A 50 6.89 8.16 -15.90
CA ARG A 50 6.45 8.03 -17.29
C ARG A 50 5.31 8.99 -17.59
N GLU A 51 4.30 8.99 -16.72
CA GLU A 51 3.07 9.76 -16.91
C GLU A 51 2.31 9.90 -15.59
N THR A 52 1.46 10.92 -15.51
CA THR A 52 0.53 11.13 -14.40
C THR A 52 -0.87 11.35 -14.95
N HIS A 53 -1.88 10.82 -14.27
CA HIS A 53 -3.29 10.92 -14.68
C HIS A 53 -4.19 11.27 -13.52
N THR A 54 -5.18 12.12 -13.77
CA THR A 54 -6.36 12.22 -12.91
C THR A 54 -7.35 11.15 -13.35
N VAL A 55 -7.84 10.35 -12.42
CA VAL A 55 -8.76 9.25 -12.66
C VAL A 55 -10.07 9.46 -11.89
N GLY A 56 -11.20 9.05 -12.48
CA GLY A 56 -12.47 9.05 -11.78
C GLY A 56 -12.47 7.99 -10.69
N CYS A 57 -13.07 8.29 -9.55
CA CYS A 57 -13.30 7.33 -8.47
C CYS A 57 -14.78 7.34 -8.06
N PRO A 58 -15.24 6.33 -7.29
CA PRO A 58 -16.61 6.30 -6.77
C PRO A 58 -16.93 7.56 -5.97
N ASP A 59 -18.09 8.15 -6.22
CA ASP A 59 -18.56 9.30 -5.45
C ASP A 59 -18.90 8.89 -4.01
N ARG A 60 -18.20 9.49 -3.07
CA ARG A 60 -18.35 9.22 -1.64
C ARG A 60 -18.32 10.54 -0.87
N PRO A 61 -19.21 10.75 0.13
CA PRO A 61 -19.31 12.03 0.86
C PRO A 61 -18.05 12.38 1.66
N TYR A 62 -17.16 11.42 1.91
CA TYR A 62 -15.93 11.59 2.66
C TYR A 62 -14.68 11.71 1.77
N ALA A 63 -14.80 11.59 0.45
CA ALA A 63 -13.67 11.49 -0.46
C ALA A 63 -13.65 12.64 -1.48
N ALA A 64 -12.49 12.84 -2.09
CA ALA A 64 -12.35 13.70 -3.26
C ALA A 64 -13.12 13.11 -4.46
N SER A 65 -13.58 13.96 -5.37
CA SER A 65 -14.31 13.55 -6.57
C SER A 65 -13.44 12.84 -7.61
N THR A 66 -12.13 12.95 -7.47
CA THR A 66 -11.13 12.35 -8.36
C THR A 66 -9.99 11.75 -7.56
N ASP A 67 -9.30 10.82 -8.18
CA ASP A 67 -8.07 10.23 -7.70
C ASP A 67 -6.95 10.45 -8.73
N HIS A 68 -5.75 9.99 -8.42
CA HIS A 68 -4.58 10.19 -9.26
C HIS A 68 -3.81 8.88 -9.43
N LEU A 69 -3.20 8.73 -10.60
CA LEU A 69 -2.31 7.63 -10.94
C LEU A 69 -0.96 8.21 -11.38
N ILE A 70 0.11 7.77 -10.74
CA ILE A 70 1.49 8.02 -11.15
C ILE A 70 2.04 6.72 -11.71
N VAL A 71 2.58 6.75 -12.92
CA VAL A 71 3.21 5.62 -13.61
C VAL A 71 4.71 5.85 -13.64
N ILE A 72 5.49 4.91 -13.13
CA ILE A 72 6.96 5.03 -13.00
C ILE A 72 7.63 3.86 -13.71
N ASP A 73 8.49 4.16 -14.69
CA ASP A 73 9.41 3.21 -15.29
C ASP A 73 10.51 2.87 -14.29
N LEU A 74 10.58 1.62 -13.87
CA LEU A 74 11.53 1.21 -12.84
C LEU A 74 12.95 1.15 -13.36
N ASP A 75 13.90 1.59 -12.54
CA ASP A 75 15.33 1.39 -12.83
C ASP A 75 15.67 -0.10 -12.86
N ASP A 76 16.61 -0.50 -13.74
CA ASP A 76 17.05 -1.89 -13.87
C ASP A 76 17.62 -2.45 -12.56
N ASP A 77 18.29 -1.60 -11.76
CA ASP A 77 18.82 -1.97 -10.44
C ASP A 77 17.68 -2.30 -9.45
N TRP A 78 16.63 -1.49 -9.48
CA TRP A 78 15.44 -1.75 -8.67
C TRP A 78 14.76 -3.05 -9.12
N CYS A 79 14.60 -3.25 -10.44
CA CYS A 79 14.02 -4.48 -11.00
C CYS A 79 14.80 -5.73 -10.58
N ARG A 80 16.14 -5.70 -10.68
CA ARG A 80 17.00 -6.83 -10.24
C ARG A 80 16.83 -7.14 -8.77
N ARG A 81 16.78 -6.11 -7.94
CA ARG A 81 16.59 -6.23 -6.51
C ARG A 81 15.24 -6.83 -6.13
N ALA A 82 14.19 -6.44 -6.82
CA ALA A 82 12.82 -6.95 -6.61
C ALA A 82 12.57 -8.31 -7.30
N GLY A 83 13.53 -8.85 -8.05
CA GLY A 83 13.39 -10.11 -8.79
C GLY A 83 12.40 -10.03 -9.94
N THR A 84 12.26 -8.86 -10.58
CA THR A 84 11.38 -8.65 -11.72
C THR A 84 12.18 -8.33 -13.01
N THR A 85 11.51 -8.31 -14.14
CA THR A 85 12.10 -8.06 -15.45
C THR A 85 12.36 -6.57 -15.66
N PRO A 86 13.51 -6.16 -16.26
CA PRO A 86 13.71 -4.80 -16.73
C PRO A 86 12.55 -4.33 -17.62
N GLY A 87 12.18 -3.05 -17.49
CA GLY A 87 11.00 -2.48 -18.14
C GLY A 87 9.68 -2.70 -17.38
N THR A 88 9.69 -3.37 -16.22
CA THR A 88 8.56 -3.40 -15.31
C THR A 88 8.19 -1.98 -14.89
N VAL A 89 6.90 -1.73 -14.75
CA VAL A 89 6.34 -0.42 -14.43
C VAL A 89 5.63 -0.46 -13.09
N ALA A 90 5.87 0.54 -12.23
CA ALA A 90 5.09 0.75 -11.02
C ALA A 90 3.89 1.68 -11.29
N ARG A 91 2.80 1.41 -10.60
CA ARG A 91 1.59 2.25 -10.54
C ARG A 91 1.34 2.64 -9.10
N VAL A 92 1.33 3.94 -8.85
CA VAL A 92 1.01 4.51 -7.54
C VAL A 92 -0.29 5.28 -7.67
N LEU A 93 -1.29 4.94 -6.84
CA LEU A 93 -2.55 5.68 -6.75
C LEU A 93 -2.67 6.38 -5.39
N HIS A 94 -3.65 7.27 -5.28
CA HIS A 94 -4.05 8.00 -4.06
C HIS A 94 -3.04 9.08 -3.64
N VAL A 95 -2.23 9.57 -4.58
CA VAL A 95 -1.27 10.67 -4.38
C VAL A 95 -1.51 11.73 -5.44
N ILE A 96 -1.73 12.98 -5.03
CA ILE A 96 -1.80 14.14 -5.93
C ILE A 96 -0.38 14.44 -6.42
N PRO A 97 -0.05 14.23 -7.72
CA PRO A 97 1.34 14.30 -8.16
C PRO A 97 1.89 15.72 -8.02
N THR A 98 3.06 15.85 -7.38
CA THR A 98 3.94 17.04 -7.48
C THR A 98 5.14 16.76 -8.40
N VAL A 99 5.26 15.53 -8.87
CA VAL A 99 6.23 15.10 -9.88
C VAL A 99 5.61 15.13 -11.27
N ALA A 100 6.44 15.29 -12.30
CA ALA A 100 6.05 15.39 -13.70
C ALA A 100 6.70 14.29 -14.55
N PRO A 101 6.13 13.96 -15.73
CA PRO A 101 6.77 13.06 -16.69
C PRO A 101 8.20 13.49 -17.00
N GLY A 102 9.15 12.54 -16.90
CA GLY A 102 10.58 12.75 -17.06
C GLY A 102 11.33 12.98 -15.74
N ASP A 103 10.67 13.26 -14.64
CA ASP A 103 11.32 13.39 -13.34
C ASP A 103 11.88 12.03 -12.89
N ARG A 104 13.10 12.04 -12.34
CA ARG A 104 13.69 10.88 -11.69
C ARG A 104 13.32 10.88 -10.21
N VAL A 105 12.89 9.73 -9.72
CA VAL A 105 12.55 9.51 -8.32
C VAL A 105 13.39 8.37 -7.73
N ALA A 106 13.78 8.53 -6.48
CA ALA A 106 14.43 7.51 -5.67
C ALA A 106 13.45 6.97 -4.60
N VAL A 107 13.79 5.84 -3.99
CA VAL A 107 13.03 5.31 -2.85
C VAL A 107 13.06 6.31 -1.69
N GLY A 108 11.91 6.74 -1.24
CA GLY A 108 11.74 7.73 -0.17
C GLY A 108 11.52 9.17 -0.65
N ASP A 109 11.64 9.45 -1.94
CA ASP A 109 11.33 10.79 -2.48
C ASP A 109 9.82 11.07 -2.39
N VAL A 110 9.47 12.32 -2.13
CA VAL A 110 8.08 12.76 -2.07
C VAL A 110 7.49 12.79 -3.49
N LEU A 111 6.36 12.10 -3.67
CA LEU A 111 5.58 12.12 -4.91
C LEU A 111 4.49 13.18 -4.90
N GLY A 112 4.06 13.61 -3.72
CA GLY A 112 3.04 14.59 -3.46
C GLY A 112 2.15 14.24 -2.27
N PRO A 113 1.19 15.09 -1.88
CA PRO A 113 0.27 14.80 -0.79
C PRO A 113 -0.67 13.63 -1.14
N MET A 114 -0.95 12.78 -0.16
CA MET A 114 -1.97 11.74 -0.32
C MET A 114 -3.37 12.34 -0.41
N THR A 115 -4.26 11.69 -1.17
CA THR A 115 -5.66 12.09 -1.30
C THR A 115 -6.60 11.07 -0.71
N ARG A 116 -7.72 11.56 -0.17
CA ARG A 116 -8.82 10.70 0.25
C ARG A 116 -9.60 10.25 -0.96
N SER A 117 -9.42 9.00 -1.35
CA SER A 117 -10.05 8.47 -2.56
C SER A 117 -11.38 7.75 -2.28
N GLY A 118 -12.31 7.81 -3.22
CA GLY A 118 -13.55 7.03 -3.19
C GLY A 118 -13.35 5.53 -3.46
N PHE A 119 -12.13 5.08 -3.80
CA PHE A 119 -11.83 3.67 -3.97
C PHE A 119 -11.71 2.91 -2.66
N PHE A 120 -11.49 3.56 -1.54
CA PHE A 120 -11.39 2.90 -0.24
C PHE A 120 -12.45 3.43 0.76
N GLY A 121 -12.72 2.64 1.81
CA GLY A 121 -13.75 2.93 2.81
C GLY A 121 -13.43 4.13 3.69
N GLN A 122 -14.46 4.70 4.32
CA GLN A 122 -14.30 5.86 5.22
C GLN A 122 -13.42 5.59 6.43
N TRP A 123 -13.25 4.33 6.82
CA TRP A 123 -12.42 3.90 7.95
C TRP A 123 -10.99 3.52 7.57
N VAL A 124 -10.69 3.53 6.27
CA VAL A 124 -9.32 3.26 5.78
C VAL A 124 -8.56 4.57 5.75
N ASP A 125 -7.39 4.59 6.35
CA ASP A 125 -6.52 5.77 6.40
C ASP A 125 -5.93 6.08 5.01
N ASN A 126 -5.45 7.31 4.81
CA ASN A 126 -4.77 7.66 3.57
C ASN A 126 -3.51 6.82 3.39
N HIS A 127 -3.27 6.37 2.18
CA HIS A 127 -2.18 5.47 1.83
C HIS A 127 -1.80 5.63 0.36
N LEU A 128 -0.66 5.02 -0.02
CA LEU A 128 -0.33 4.77 -1.41
C LEU A 128 -0.79 3.36 -1.79
N HIS A 129 -1.56 3.24 -2.86
CA HIS A 129 -1.81 1.94 -3.48
C HIS A 129 -0.72 1.65 -4.52
N LEU A 130 0.04 0.59 -4.33
CA LEU A 130 1.15 0.19 -5.20
C LEU A 130 0.83 -1.12 -5.92
N GLY A 131 0.92 -1.08 -7.26
CA GLY A 131 0.85 -2.26 -8.12
C GLY A 131 1.92 -2.20 -9.21
N PHE A 132 2.18 -3.33 -9.86
CA PHE A 132 3.21 -3.42 -10.89
C PHE A 132 2.67 -4.03 -12.18
N ARG A 133 3.22 -3.64 -13.31
CA ARG A 133 2.88 -4.15 -14.64
C ARG A 133 4.12 -4.70 -15.33
N PRO A 134 4.00 -5.82 -16.05
CA PRO A 134 5.08 -6.27 -16.93
C PRO A 134 5.33 -5.27 -18.07
N PRO A 135 6.49 -5.32 -18.73
CA PRO A 135 6.91 -4.32 -19.73
C PRO A 135 5.90 -4.07 -20.84
N ASP A 136 5.22 -5.12 -21.32
CA ASP A 136 4.32 -5.05 -22.47
C ASP A 136 2.85 -4.80 -22.08
N ALA A 137 2.56 -4.63 -20.80
CA ALA A 137 1.21 -4.42 -20.33
C ALA A 137 0.81 -2.94 -20.39
N ASN A 138 -0.47 -2.71 -20.67
CA ASN A 138 -1.03 -1.36 -20.57
C ASN A 138 -1.07 -0.91 -19.11
N ALA A 139 -0.21 0.06 -18.77
CA ALA A 139 -0.10 0.59 -17.41
C ALA A 139 -1.36 1.31 -16.92
N LEU A 140 -2.26 1.75 -17.81
CA LEU A 140 -3.46 2.49 -17.44
C LEU A 140 -4.64 1.58 -17.08
N ARG A 141 -4.62 0.30 -17.45
CA ARG A 141 -5.69 -0.63 -17.10
C ARG A 141 -5.67 -0.98 -15.61
N ALA A 142 -6.85 -1.15 -15.02
CA ALA A 142 -6.99 -1.60 -13.63
C ALA A 142 -6.50 -3.05 -13.42
N SER A 143 -6.66 -3.92 -14.43
CA SER A 143 -6.26 -5.34 -14.38
C SER A 143 -4.84 -5.59 -14.93
N GLY A 144 -4.25 -6.75 -14.59
CA GLY A 144 -2.96 -7.20 -15.12
C GLY A 144 -1.76 -6.89 -14.22
N SER A 145 -1.99 -6.66 -12.93
CA SER A 145 -0.91 -6.50 -11.94
C SER A 145 -0.11 -7.79 -11.77
N LEU A 146 1.19 -7.65 -11.56
CA LEU A 146 2.08 -8.73 -11.15
C LEU A 146 1.79 -9.12 -9.69
N PRO A 147 1.93 -10.42 -9.33
CA PRO A 147 1.92 -10.83 -7.93
C PRO A 147 3.04 -10.14 -7.14
N VAL A 148 2.72 -9.65 -5.94
CA VAL A 148 3.67 -8.98 -5.04
C VAL A 148 3.83 -9.80 -3.76
N VAL A 149 5.05 -9.97 -3.31
CA VAL A 149 5.39 -10.55 -2.00
C VAL A 149 6.11 -9.50 -1.18
N ILE A 150 5.72 -9.36 0.06
CA ILE A 150 6.39 -8.48 1.02
C ILE A 150 7.49 -9.28 1.71
N ASP A 151 8.72 -8.81 1.60
CA ASP A 151 9.89 -9.45 2.22
C ASP A 151 10.21 -8.76 3.55
N ALA A 152 9.23 -8.73 4.45
CA ALA A 152 9.38 -8.15 5.78
C ALA A 152 8.77 -9.08 6.83
N PRO A 153 9.42 -9.25 8.00
CA PRO A 153 8.87 -10.08 9.07
C PRO A 153 7.64 -9.41 9.70
N VAL A 154 6.58 -10.20 9.87
CA VAL A 154 5.36 -9.80 10.57
C VAL A 154 5.13 -10.74 11.73
N ALA A 155 5.04 -10.19 12.94
CA ALA A 155 4.70 -10.97 14.14
C ALA A 155 3.18 -11.05 14.29
N GLY A 156 2.67 -12.26 14.51
CA GLY A 156 1.30 -12.46 14.98
C GLY A 156 1.20 -12.13 16.47
N VAL A 157 0.20 -11.35 16.85
CA VAL A 157 -0.05 -10.95 18.25
C VAL A 157 -1.42 -11.44 18.68
N THR A 158 -1.45 -12.28 19.70
CA THR A 158 -2.71 -12.72 20.31
C THR A 158 -3.39 -11.54 21.00
N TRP A 159 -4.68 -11.41 20.80
CA TRP A 159 -5.50 -10.38 21.43
C TRP A 159 -6.84 -10.97 21.86
N ASP A 160 -7.30 -10.60 23.05
CA ASP A 160 -8.57 -11.06 23.63
C ASP A 160 -9.78 -10.17 23.24
N GLY A 161 -9.55 -9.19 22.36
CA GLY A 161 -10.60 -8.25 21.92
C GLY A 161 -10.85 -7.09 22.87
N THR A 162 -10.04 -6.93 23.93
CA THR A 162 -10.22 -5.88 24.93
C THR A 162 -9.06 -4.87 24.92
N GLY A 163 -9.33 -3.65 25.38
CA GLY A 163 -8.36 -2.57 25.53
C GLY A 163 -9.02 -1.24 25.86
N THR A 164 -8.23 -0.31 26.36
CA THR A 164 -8.67 1.07 26.61
C THR A 164 -8.27 1.95 25.44
N VAL A 165 -9.19 2.78 24.94
CA VAL A 165 -8.86 3.77 23.92
C VAL A 165 -7.96 4.84 24.54
N VAL A 166 -6.70 4.92 24.04
CA VAL A 166 -5.70 5.89 24.51
C VAL A 166 -5.50 7.04 23.52
N ASP A 167 -5.86 6.84 22.24
CA ASP A 167 -5.83 7.89 21.23
C ASP A 167 -6.84 7.58 20.12
N ARG A 168 -7.16 8.58 19.29
CA ARG A 168 -8.08 8.43 18.16
C ARG A 168 -7.69 9.34 17.00
N GLY A 169 -7.85 8.83 15.79
CA GLY A 169 -7.78 9.60 14.55
C GLY A 169 -9.14 9.63 13.82
N PRO A 170 -9.19 10.28 12.67
CA PRO A 170 -10.40 10.32 11.84
C PRO A 170 -10.88 8.94 11.36
N THR A 171 -9.98 7.97 11.28
CA THR A 171 -10.20 6.65 10.67
C THR A 171 -9.93 5.49 11.62
N HIS A 172 -9.41 5.74 12.83
CA HIS A 172 -8.96 4.69 13.76
C HIS A 172 -9.03 5.14 15.21
N VAL A 173 -8.95 4.17 16.09
CA VAL A 173 -8.64 4.34 17.51
C VAL A 173 -7.37 3.59 17.84
N VAL A 174 -6.63 4.07 18.83
CA VAL A 174 -5.45 3.38 19.38
C VAL A 174 -5.84 2.82 20.75
N LEU A 175 -5.58 1.55 20.93
CA LEU A 175 -5.78 0.85 22.20
C LEU A 175 -4.45 0.67 22.93
N ASP A 176 -4.50 0.57 24.26
CA ASP A 176 -3.36 0.24 25.11
C ASP A 176 -2.96 -1.24 25.05
N ALA A 177 -3.80 -2.08 24.43
CA ALA A 177 -3.58 -3.52 24.25
C ALA A 177 -4.07 -3.97 22.85
N PRO A 178 -3.43 -5.01 22.28
CA PRO A 178 -2.22 -5.67 22.77
C PRO A 178 -0.96 -4.82 22.53
N ALA A 179 0.08 -5.06 23.32
CA ALA A 179 1.36 -4.37 23.11
C ALA A 179 2.08 -4.94 21.88
N HIS A 180 2.73 -4.05 21.13
CA HIS A 180 3.57 -4.48 20.00
C HIS A 180 4.80 -5.25 20.53
N PRO A 181 5.08 -6.49 20.05
CA PRO A 181 6.10 -7.36 20.63
C PRO A 181 7.55 -6.90 20.39
N ALA A 182 7.77 -6.12 19.33
CA ALA A 182 9.10 -5.61 18.96
C ALA A 182 8.94 -4.35 18.09
N PRO A 183 8.59 -3.19 18.69
CA PRO A 183 8.48 -1.94 17.98
C PRO A 183 9.83 -1.59 17.32
N ASP A 184 9.76 -0.97 16.14
CA ASP A 184 10.91 -0.56 15.31
C ASP A 184 11.76 -1.71 14.72
N GLU A 185 11.52 -2.97 15.10
CA GLU A 185 12.27 -4.12 14.57
C GLU A 185 11.50 -4.91 13.50
N ARG A 186 10.18 -5.03 13.65
CA ARG A 186 9.32 -5.78 12.75
C ARG A 186 7.90 -5.25 12.75
N PHE A 187 7.15 -5.61 11.73
CA PHE A 187 5.70 -5.38 11.73
C PHE A 187 4.99 -6.37 12.67
N ALA A 188 3.82 -5.97 13.14
CA ALA A 188 2.94 -6.84 13.90
C ALA A 188 1.50 -6.70 13.42
N ALA A 189 0.76 -7.78 13.53
CA ALA A 189 -0.68 -7.81 13.26
C ALA A 189 -1.36 -8.71 14.29
N ILE A 190 -2.65 -8.49 14.54
CA ILE A 190 -3.46 -9.42 15.32
C ILE A 190 -3.40 -10.78 14.63
N ALA A 191 -3.23 -11.83 15.41
CA ALA A 191 -3.18 -13.20 14.92
C ALA A 191 -4.56 -13.88 15.01
N SER A 192 -4.83 -14.78 14.06
CA SER A 192 -5.87 -15.79 14.20
C SER A 192 -5.54 -16.77 15.33
N ASP A 193 -6.48 -17.63 15.68
CA ASP A 193 -6.27 -18.71 16.68
C ASP A 193 -5.12 -19.64 16.32
N ASP A 194 -4.83 -19.79 15.02
CA ASP A 194 -3.70 -20.56 14.51
C ASP A 194 -2.37 -19.77 14.46
N GLY A 195 -2.36 -18.55 14.98
CA GLY A 195 -1.17 -17.68 15.03
C GLY A 195 -0.81 -17.02 13.71
N ILE A 196 -1.68 -17.02 12.72
CA ILE A 196 -1.45 -16.37 11.42
C ILE A 196 -1.74 -14.87 11.55
N PRO A 197 -0.79 -13.99 11.21
CA PRO A 197 -1.03 -12.55 11.18
C PRO A 197 -2.18 -12.20 10.22
N LEU A 198 -3.18 -11.48 10.73
CA LEU A 198 -4.32 -11.03 9.94
C LEU A 198 -3.99 -9.70 9.28
N ASP A 199 -4.35 -9.59 8.00
CA ASP A 199 -4.33 -8.31 7.31
C ASP A 199 -5.61 -7.52 7.63
N GLY A 200 -5.55 -6.20 7.64
CA GLY A 200 -6.71 -5.36 7.94
C GLY A 200 -7.87 -5.60 6.97
N GLY A 201 -9.05 -5.12 7.30
CA GLY A 201 -10.22 -5.23 6.45
C GLY A 201 -11.08 -6.46 6.72
N LEU A 202 -11.21 -6.85 7.96
CA LEU A 202 -12.03 -7.99 8.40
C LEU A 202 -13.46 -7.97 7.85
N THR A 203 -14.02 -6.80 7.60
CA THR A 203 -15.35 -6.63 6.98
C THR A 203 -15.44 -7.16 5.53
N HIS A 204 -14.32 -7.49 4.92
CA HIS A 204 -14.28 -8.04 3.56
C HIS A 204 -14.18 -9.57 3.52
N TYR A 205 -13.98 -10.22 4.66
CA TYR A 205 -13.97 -11.67 4.73
C TYR A 205 -15.42 -12.23 4.73
N ALA A 206 -15.61 -13.40 4.12
CA ALA A 206 -16.92 -13.96 3.83
C ALA A 206 -17.82 -14.13 5.07
N ASP A 207 -17.25 -14.41 6.23
CA ASP A 207 -17.95 -14.62 7.49
C ASP A 207 -17.86 -13.42 8.43
N GLY A 208 -17.54 -12.30 7.87
CA GLY A 208 -17.85 -10.99 8.38
C GLY A 208 -17.08 -10.64 9.59
N GLY A 209 -16.49 -10.69 10.14
CA GLY A 209 -15.94 -10.12 11.38
C GLY A 209 -16.61 -8.86 11.87
#